data_896d22125f6bacf50dcd208f8226a56a
#
_entry.id   896d22125f6bacf50dcd208f8226a56a
#
_cell.length_a   1.000
_cell.length_b   1.000
_cell.length_c   1.000
_cell.angle_alpha   90.00
_cell.angle_beta   90.00
_cell.angle_gamma   90.00
#
_symmetry.space_group_name_H-M   'P 1'
#
loop_
_entity.id
_entity.type
_entity.pdbx_description
1 polymer ?
#
loop_
_entity_poly.entity_id
_entity_poly.type
_entity_poly.pdbx_seq_one_letter_code
_entity_poly.pdbx_strand_id
1 'polypeptide(L)'
;KNGRVVQKFGPQILNATTFSKATADSLTKALTMVTLEGTGATRLKNAKCTVAGKTGTARMVLDPSERKGSRDPYKDIDGRRKYQATFVGFFPAEDPQYTAIVTVYTKPTTKSVYGGVIPAMTFRELVDQVWSLDSRWGEEFNERAGVPDMTPKYIATRSGSVIPVPDVKGMGLKEALYAIENNGYVCQYEGIGHVVGQVPEAGTECRKGETIKVI
;
A
#
# COMPACT_ATOMS: atom_id res chain seq x y z
N LYS A 1 -21.62 -8.12 -18.97
CA LYS A 1 -22.75 -8.93 -18.47
C LYS A 1 -22.36 -10.39 -18.68
N ASN A 2 -22.39 -11.21 -17.65
CA ASN A 2 -21.98 -12.64 -17.69
C ASN A 2 -20.54 -12.86 -18.21
N GLY A 3 -19.58 -12.02 -17.84
CA GLY A 3 -18.19 -12.11 -18.27
C GLY A 3 -17.93 -11.70 -19.74
N ARG A 4 -18.98 -11.34 -20.51
CA ARG A 4 -18.83 -10.82 -21.88
C ARG A 4 -18.65 -9.32 -21.87
N VAL A 5 -17.62 -8.85 -22.59
CA VAL A 5 -17.45 -7.42 -22.88
C VAL A 5 -18.59 -6.99 -23.80
N VAL A 6 -19.45 -6.07 -23.31
CA VAL A 6 -20.59 -5.54 -24.10
C VAL A 6 -20.21 -4.26 -24.84
N GLN A 7 -19.22 -3.51 -24.32
CA GLN A 7 -18.71 -2.30 -24.98
C GLN A 7 -17.29 -2.02 -24.49
N LYS A 8 -16.40 -1.59 -25.37
CA LYS A 8 -15.04 -1.17 -25.09
C LYS A 8 -14.88 0.29 -25.49
N PHE A 9 -14.56 1.14 -24.53
CA PHE A 9 -14.22 2.54 -24.80
C PHE A 9 -12.70 2.63 -24.99
N GLY A 10 -12.28 3.19 -26.13
CA GLY A 10 -10.88 3.51 -26.36
C GLY A 10 -10.48 4.83 -25.71
N PRO A 11 -9.17 5.09 -25.54
CA PRO A 11 -8.70 6.38 -25.07
C PRO A 11 -9.04 7.48 -26.09
N GLN A 12 -9.54 8.61 -25.60
CA GLN A 12 -9.76 9.80 -26.42
C GLN A 12 -8.71 10.85 -26.01
N ILE A 13 -7.76 11.11 -26.89
CA ILE A 13 -6.71 12.10 -26.67
C ILE A 13 -7.28 13.48 -27.02
N LEU A 14 -7.53 14.32 -26.02
CA LEU A 14 -7.99 15.68 -26.19
C LEU A 14 -6.88 16.66 -26.53
N ASN A 15 -5.68 16.42 -25.97
CA ASN A 15 -4.48 17.19 -26.23
C ASN A 15 -3.27 16.26 -26.18
N ALA A 16 -2.51 16.21 -27.25
CA ALA A 16 -1.33 15.32 -27.36
C ALA A 16 -0.17 15.76 -26.46
N THR A 17 -0.05 17.06 -26.15
CA THR A 17 1.03 17.61 -25.34
C THR A 17 0.49 18.72 -24.45
N THR A 18 0.22 18.41 -23.19
CA THR A 18 -0.29 19.38 -22.21
C THR A 18 0.84 20.26 -21.67
N PHE A 19 2.03 19.69 -21.45
CA PHE A 19 3.22 20.41 -20.97
C PHE A 19 4.51 19.69 -21.42
N SER A 20 5.64 20.39 -21.33
CA SER A 20 6.93 19.83 -21.77
C SER A 20 7.41 18.70 -20.85
N LYS A 21 8.30 17.84 -21.37
CA LYS A 21 8.97 16.82 -20.56
C LYS A 21 9.68 17.41 -19.35
N ALA A 22 10.38 18.52 -19.52
CA ALA A 22 11.08 19.19 -18.41
C ALA A 22 10.12 19.63 -17.30
N THR A 23 8.92 20.10 -17.66
CA THR A 23 7.88 20.42 -16.69
C THR A 23 7.38 19.16 -15.97
N ALA A 24 7.15 18.08 -16.71
CA ALA A 24 6.75 16.78 -16.13
C ALA A 24 7.80 16.28 -15.12
N ASP A 25 9.06 16.28 -15.52
CA ASP A 25 10.17 15.83 -14.66
C ASP A 25 10.27 16.69 -13.38
N SER A 26 10.10 18.01 -13.49
CA SER A 26 10.09 18.92 -12.35
C SER A 26 8.92 18.67 -11.40
N LEU A 27 7.72 18.43 -11.95
CA LEU A 27 6.53 18.10 -11.16
C LEU A 27 6.68 16.73 -10.47
N THR A 28 7.18 15.72 -11.18
CA THR A 28 7.45 14.40 -10.61
C THR A 28 8.40 14.52 -9.42
N LYS A 29 9.51 15.27 -9.57
CA LYS A 29 10.45 15.51 -8.49
C LYS A 29 9.80 16.20 -7.30
N ALA A 30 9.00 17.24 -7.52
CA ALA A 30 8.28 17.93 -6.45
C ALA A 30 7.27 17.02 -5.74
N LEU A 31 6.53 16.20 -6.49
CA LEU A 31 5.57 15.25 -5.93
C LEU A 31 6.24 14.10 -5.16
N THR A 32 7.43 13.68 -5.59
CA THR A 32 8.25 12.70 -4.86
C THR A 32 8.75 13.28 -3.52
N MET A 33 9.12 14.55 -3.48
CA MET A 33 9.50 15.21 -2.23
C MET A 33 8.38 15.26 -1.20
N VAL A 34 7.10 15.33 -1.63
CA VAL A 34 5.95 15.24 -0.72
C VAL A 34 5.92 13.90 0.05
N THR A 35 6.37 12.82 -0.57
CA THR A 35 6.36 11.48 0.01
C THR A 35 7.63 11.11 0.74
N LEU A 36 8.75 11.77 0.45
CA LEU A 36 10.04 11.53 1.11
C LEU A 36 10.27 12.46 2.32
N GLU A 37 9.87 13.72 2.23
CA GLU A 37 10.18 14.75 3.24
C GLU A 37 8.95 15.57 3.65
N GLY A 38 7.87 15.54 2.84
CA GLY A 38 6.68 16.36 3.03
C GLY A 38 5.57 15.69 3.85
N THR A 39 4.33 16.10 3.57
CA THR A 39 3.13 15.68 4.31
C THR A 39 2.78 14.19 4.19
N GLY A 40 3.33 13.50 3.20
CA GLY A 40 3.19 12.05 3.02
C GLY A 40 4.30 11.21 3.64
N ALA A 41 5.43 11.85 4.03
CA ALA A 41 6.67 11.16 4.40
C ALA A 41 6.51 10.14 5.53
N THR A 42 5.76 10.46 6.57
CA THR A 42 5.54 9.56 7.72
C THR A 42 5.03 8.19 7.31
N ARG A 43 4.29 8.09 6.22
CA ARG A 43 3.66 6.84 5.75
C ARG A 43 4.33 6.24 4.51
N LEU A 44 4.88 7.06 3.62
CA LEU A 44 5.31 6.65 2.28
C LEU A 44 6.83 6.60 2.08
N LYS A 45 7.61 7.23 2.97
CA LYS A 45 9.08 7.26 2.87
C LYS A 45 9.72 5.88 2.70
N ASN A 46 9.16 4.86 3.36
CA ASN A 46 9.65 3.48 3.34
C ASN A 46 8.73 2.55 2.53
N ALA A 47 8.04 3.05 1.50
CA ALA A 47 7.29 2.21 0.57
C ALA A 47 8.25 1.33 -0.25
N LYS A 48 7.74 0.21 -0.78
CA LYS A 48 8.55 -0.75 -1.56
C LYS A 48 9.14 -0.16 -2.84
N CYS A 49 8.54 0.90 -3.37
CA CYS A 49 9.08 1.69 -4.46
C CYS A 49 8.83 3.17 -4.20
N THR A 50 9.51 4.03 -4.97
CA THR A 50 9.35 5.48 -4.87
C THR A 50 7.96 5.89 -5.34
N VAL A 51 7.30 6.70 -4.52
CA VAL A 51 5.95 7.23 -4.80
C VAL A 51 6.03 8.72 -5.05
N ALA A 52 5.39 9.19 -6.10
CA ALA A 52 5.12 10.59 -6.32
C ALA A 52 3.64 10.87 -6.05
N GLY A 53 3.30 11.87 -5.26
CA GLY A 53 1.91 12.10 -4.93
C GLY A 53 1.64 13.36 -4.12
N LYS A 54 0.35 13.59 -3.84
CA LYS A 54 -0.12 14.77 -3.11
C LYS A 54 -1.23 14.41 -2.13
N THR A 55 -1.15 14.99 -0.94
CA THR A 55 -2.20 14.95 0.07
C THR A 55 -3.24 16.03 -0.21
N GLY A 56 -4.49 15.73 0.08
CA GLY A 56 -5.61 16.67 0.07
C GLY A 56 -6.44 16.55 1.34
N THR A 57 -6.96 17.67 1.83
CA THR A 57 -7.90 17.69 2.95
C THR A 57 -8.90 18.81 2.72
N ALA A 58 -10.09 18.46 2.29
CA ALA A 58 -11.16 19.40 2.02
C ALA A 58 -12.25 19.33 3.10
N ARG A 59 -12.81 20.47 3.47
CA ARG A 59 -13.99 20.52 4.34
C ARG A 59 -15.21 20.12 3.52
N MET A 60 -16.06 19.30 4.11
CA MET A 60 -17.33 18.90 3.50
C MET A 60 -18.47 19.75 4.02
N VAL A 61 -19.41 20.05 3.14
CA VAL A 61 -20.70 20.61 3.54
C VAL A 61 -21.48 19.54 4.31
N LEU A 62 -22.04 19.92 5.44
CA LEU A 62 -22.90 19.05 6.24
C LEU A 62 -24.34 19.13 5.74
N ASP A 63 -25.03 18.01 5.76
CA ASP A 63 -26.48 18.00 5.54
C ASP A 63 -27.21 18.83 6.59
N PRO A 64 -28.38 19.41 6.27
CA PRO A 64 -29.16 20.21 7.22
C PRO A 64 -29.40 19.48 8.55
N SER A 65 -29.66 18.17 8.52
CA SER A 65 -29.86 17.33 9.71
C SER A 65 -28.59 17.18 10.55
N GLU A 66 -27.42 17.17 9.93
CA GLU A 66 -26.12 17.04 10.59
C GLU A 66 -25.68 18.36 11.24
N ARG A 67 -26.14 19.50 10.75
CA ARG A 67 -25.78 20.83 11.29
C ARG A 67 -26.36 21.09 12.67
N LYS A 68 -27.44 20.40 13.04
CA LYS A 68 -28.11 20.54 14.34
C LYS A 68 -28.49 22.00 14.66
N GLY A 69 -28.94 22.76 13.63
CA GLY A 69 -29.27 24.16 13.75
C GLY A 69 -28.11 25.16 13.53
N SER A 70 -26.91 24.72 13.25
CA SER A 70 -25.82 25.62 12.85
C SER A 70 -26.13 26.30 11.50
N ARG A 71 -25.85 27.61 11.43
CA ARG A 71 -25.95 28.40 10.18
C ARG A 71 -24.73 28.21 9.26
N ASP A 72 -23.61 27.75 9.79
CA ASP A 72 -22.41 27.46 9.03
C ASP A 72 -22.57 26.10 8.32
N PRO A 73 -22.50 26.02 6.98
CA PRO A 73 -22.68 24.77 6.26
C PRO A 73 -21.56 23.74 6.50
N TYR A 74 -20.42 24.15 7.05
CA TYR A 74 -19.25 23.30 7.24
C TYR A 74 -19.05 22.79 8.67
N LYS A 75 -19.94 23.14 9.62
CA LYS A 75 -19.86 22.67 10.99
C LYS A 75 -21.25 22.48 11.62
N ASP A 76 -21.32 21.55 12.58
CA ASP A 76 -22.52 21.42 13.42
C ASP A 76 -22.52 22.48 14.54
N ILE A 77 -23.57 22.48 15.37
CA ILE A 77 -23.74 23.44 16.46
C ILE A 77 -22.59 23.33 17.51
N ASP A 78 -21.97 22.16 17.63
CA ASP A 78 -20.83 21.91 18.52
C ASP A 78 -19.48 22.31 17.85
N GLY A 79 -19.49 22.86 16.65
CA GLY A 79 -18.31 23.26 15.89
C GLY A 79 -17.57 22.11 15.21
N ARG A 80 -18.12 20.90 15.21
CA ARG A 80 -17.51 19.71 14.60
C ARG A 80 -17.67 19.76 13.08
N ARG A 81 -16.68 19.20 12.36
CA ARG A 81 -16.59 19.24 10.89
C ARG A 81 -16.37 17.87 10.33
N LYS A 82 -16.82 17.68 9.08
CA LYS A 82 -16.43 16.55 8.23
C LYS A 82 -15.37 16.99 7.24
N TYR A 83 -14.52 16.04 6.87
CA TYR A 83 -13.48 16.25 5.87
C TYR A 83 -13.47 15.13 4.85
N GLN A 84 -13.12 15.49 3.63
CA GLN A 84 -12.68 14.57 2.60
C GLN A 84 -11.16 14.58 2.63
N ALA A 85 -10.58 13.52 3.17
CA ALA A 85 -9.13 13.30 3.22
C ALA A 85 -8.72 12.45 2.03
N THR A 86 -7.73 12.90 1.26
CA THR A 86 -7.34 12.25 0.00
C THR A 86 -5.83 12.15 -0.09
N PHE A 87 -5.35 11.05 -0.64
CA PHE A 87 -4.03 10.92 -1.20
C PHE A 87 -4.18 10.44 -2.66
N VAL A 88 -3.52 11.12 -3.58
CA VAL A 88 -3.42 10.72 -4.98
C VAL A 88 -1.94 10.66 -5.35
N GLY A 89 -1.57 9.65 -6.11
CA GLY A 89 -0.18 9.48 -6.52
C GLY A 89 -0.01 8.44 -7.61
N PHE A 90 1.21 8.31 -8.07
CA PHE A 90 1.64 7.30 -9.02
C PHE A 90 2.94 6.66 -8.57
N PHE A 91 3.17 5.46 -9.04
CA PHE A 91 4.35 4.67 -8.68
C PHE A 91 4.68 3.62 -9.75
N PRO A 92 5.96 3.22 -9.89
CA PRO A 92 7.16 3.88 -9.36
C PRO A 92 7.26 5.33 -9.88
N ALA A 93 7.87 6.25 -9.10
CA ALA A 93 7.93 7.65 -9.51
C ALA A 93 8.83 7.89 -10.74
N GLU A 94 9.86 7.07 -10.90
CA GLU A 94 10.85 7.14 -11.98
C GLU A 94 10.31 6.63 -13.33
N ASP A 95 9.45 5.60 -13.27
CA ASP A 95 8.79 5.00 -14.44
C ASP A 95 7.35 4.62 -14.08
N PRO A 96 6.40 5.57 -14.12
CA PRO A 96 5.05 5.39 -13.62
C PRO A 96 4.27 4.32 -14.37
N GLN A 97 3.92 3.24 -13.66
CA GLN A 97 3.09 2.15 -14.16
C GLN A 97 1.66 2.20 -13.61
N TYR A 98 1.50 2.75 -12.41
CA TYR A 98 0.22 2.79 -11.71
C TYR A 98 -0.07 4.18 -11.18
N THR A 99 -1.33 4.56 -11.29
CA THR A 99 -1.90 5.75 -10.65
C THR A 99 -3.06 5.32 -9.80
N ALA A 100 -3.13 5.83 -8.58
CA ALA A 100 -4.23 5.55 -7.67
C ALA A 100 -4.64 6.78 -6.86
N ILE A 101 -5.88 6.76 -6.40
CA ILE A 101 -6.45 7.75 -5.48
C ILE A 101 -7.13 7.02 -4.33
N VAL A 102 -6.82 7.44 -3.12
CA VAL A 102 -7.51 6.99 -1.91
C VAL A 102 -8.20 8.18 -1.28
N THR A 103 -9.51 8.08 -1.13
CA THR A 103 -10.35 9.11 -0.53
C THR A 103 -11.10 8.55 0.67
N VAL A 104 -11.01 9.21 1.81
CA VAL A 104 -11.69 8.86 3.05
C VAL A 104 -12.57 10.01 3.49
N TYR A 105 -13.84 9.71 3.70
CA TYR A 105 -14.81 10.65 4.26
C TYR A 105 -14.86 10.47 5.76
N THR A 106 -14.55 11.53 6.50
CA THR A 106 -14.49 11.46 7.96
C THR A 106 -15.86 11.72 8.59
N LYS A 107 -16.07 11.17 9.78
CA LYS A 107 -17.20 11.56 10.64
C LYS A 107 -16.81 12.81 11.44
N PRO A 108 -17.80 13.63 11.95
CA PRO A 108 -17.51 14.82 12.73
C PRO A 108 -16.66 14.58 13.97
N THR A 109 -16.64 13.34 14.48
CA THR A 109 -15.88 12.92 15.67
C THR A 109 -14.49 12.37 15.35
N THR A 110 -14.09 12.31 14.08
CA THR A 110 -12.80 11.75 13.66
C THR A 110 -11.66 12.64 14.14
N LYS A 111 -10.71 12.07 14.90
CA LYS A 111 -9.55 12.80 15.42
C LYS A 111 -8.50 13.09 14.36
N SER A 112 -8.31 12.19 13.40
CA SER A 112 -7.33 12.34 12.32
C SER A 112 -8.04 12.53 10.98
N VAL A 113 -7.87 13.70 10.39
CA VAL A 113 -8.62 14.14 9.20
C VAL A 113 -7.74 14.42 7.99
N TYR A 114 -6.43 14.19 8.11
CA TYR A 114 -5.47 14.61 7.08
C TYR A 114 -5.20 13.51 6.06
N GLY A 115 -5.06 13.91 4.79
CA GLY A 115 -4.73 13.02 3.67
C GLY A 115 -3.40 12.28 3.82
N GLY A 116 -2.44 12.86 4.56
CA GLY A 116 -1.15 12.26 4.88
C GLY A 116 -1.20 11.18 5.99
N VAL A 117 -2.35 10.89 6.56
CA VAL A 117 -2.49 9.90 7.65
C VAL A 117 -3.17 8.64 7.13
N ILE A 118 -4.49 8.55 7.16
CA ILE A 118 -5.22 7.34 6.75
C ILE A 118 -5.13 7.10 5.24
N PRO A 119 -5.43 8.09 4.36
CA PRO A 119 -5.31 7.86 2.93
C PRO A 119 -3.90 7.49 2.46
N ALA A 120 -2.87 8.15 3.01
CA ALA A 120 -1.49 7.84 2.67
C ALA A 120 -1.05 6.46 3.18
N MET A 121 -1.54 6.03 4.35
CA MET A 121 -1.29 4.67 4.88
C MET A 121 -1.91 3.61 3.98
N THR A 122 -3.17 3.77 3.62
CA THR A 122 -3.87 2.84 2.72
C THR A 122 -3.24 2.83 1.32
N PHE A 123 -2.81 4.00 0.83
CA PHE A 123 -2.07 4.09 -0.43
C PHE A 123 -0.74 3.33 -0.35
N ARG A 124 -0.02 3.44 0.77
CA ARG A 124 1.20 2.69 1.03
C ARG A 124 0.96 1.17 0.97
N GLU A 125 -0.08 0.68 1.66
CA GLU A 125 -0.45 -0.73 1.65
C GLU A 125 -0.76 -1.21 0.22
N LEU A 126 -1.46 -0.39 -0.57
CA LEU A 126 -1.73 -0.67 -1.98
C LEU A 126 -0.44 -0.77 -2.80
N VAL A 127 0.49 0.17 -2.64
CA VAL A 127 1.81 0.15 -3.30
C VAL A 127 2.56 -1.13 -2.97
N ASP A 128 2.65 -1.45 -1.69
CA ASP A 128 3.40 -2.62 -1.20
C ASP A 128 2.75 -3.94 -1.68
N GLN A 129 1.43 -3.99 -1.80
CA GLN A 129 0.71 -5.14 -2.36
C GLN A 129 0.92 -5.30 -3.86
N VAL A 130 0.79 -4.21 -4.64
CA VAL A 130 1.02 -4.24 -6.08
C VAL A 130 2.46 -4.63 -6.38
N TRP A 131 3.42 -4.07 -5.65
CA TRP A 131 4.83 -4.47 -5.75
C TRP A 131 5.05 -5.96 -5.53
N SER A 132 4.38 -6.55 -4.55
CA SER A 132 4.51 -7.97 -4.23
C SER A 132 3.84 -8.90 -5.26
N LEU A 133 2.89 -8.39 -6.05
CA LEU A 133 2.14 -9.16 -7.04
C LEU A 133 2.69 -9.03 -8.45
N ASP A 134 3.41 -7.96 -8.76
CA ASP A 134 3.90 -7.67 -10.09
C ASP A 134 5.35 -8.14 -10.25
N SER A 135 5.53 -9.29 -10.88
CA SER A 135 6.83 -9.92 -11.12
C SER A 135 7.79 -9.10 -12.00
N ARG A 136 7.29 -8.09 -12.72
CA ARG A 136 8.10 -7.22 -13.60
C ARG A 136 9.10 -6.37 -12.81
N TRP A 137 8.88 -6.19 -11.50
CA TRP A 137 9.68 -5.31 -10.66
C TRP A 137 10.73 -6.04 -9.81
N GLY A 138 10.82 -7.39 -9.95
CA GLY A 138 11.63 -8.20 -9.05
C GLY A 138 13.14 -8.06 -9.22
N GLU A 139 13.65 -7.90 -10.44
CA GLU A 139 15.09 -7.94 -10.71
C GLU A 139 15.70 -6.57 -11.01
N GLU A 140 15.15 -5.79 -11.92
CA GLU A 140 15.74 -4.50 -12.32
C GLU A 140 15.66 -3.38 -11.27
N PHE A 141 14.63 -3.38 -10.41
CA PHE A 141 14.45 -2.34 -9.40
C PHE A 141 15.28 -2.58 -8.14
N ASN A 142 15.55 -3.83 -7.80
CA ASN A 142 16.44 -4.16 -6.68
C ASN A 142 17.87 -3.69 -6.92
N GLU A 143 18.34 -3.66 -8.16
CA GLU A 143 19.67 -3.16 -8.49
C GLU A 143 19.76 -1.62 -8.46
N ARG A 144 18.67 -0.90 -8.77
CA ARG A 144 18.67 0.57 -8.84
C ARG A 144 18.42 1.27 -7.51
N ALA A 145 17.70 0.65 -6.60
CA ALA A 145 17.25 1.32 -5.38
C ALA A 145 18.20 1.21 -4.20
N GLY A 146 19.30 0.45 -4.31
CA GLY A 146 20.16 0.18 -3.16
C GLY A 146 19.30 -0.29 -1.99
N VAL A 147 18.59 -1.41 -2.17
CA VAL A 147 17.63 -1.93 -1.18
C VAL A 147 18.34 -2.03 0.16
N PRO A 148 17.92 -1.29 1.19
CA PRO A 148 18.37 -1.58 2.53
C PRO A 148 18.04 -3.05 2.80
N ASP A 149 18.99 -3.82 3.32
CA ASP A 149 18.78 -5.19 3.75
C ASP A 149 17.51 -5.29 4.60
N MET A 150 16.39 -5.62 3.94
CA MET A 150 15.08 -5.80 4.51
C MET A 150 14.87 -7.25 4.92
N THR A 151 15.95 -7.94 5.34
CA THR A 151 15.74 -9.13 6.16
C THR A 151 14.88 -8.70 7.34
N PRO A 152 13.68 -9.28 7.51
CA PRO A 152 12.83 -8.94 8.63
C PRO A 152 13.66 -9.19 9.90
N LYS A 153 14.02 -8.14 10.63
CA LYS A 153 14.51 -8.29 11.99
C LYS A 153 13.29 -8.74 12.80
N TYR A 154 13.07 -10.04 12.77
CA TYR A 154 12.09 -10.70 13.60
C TYR A 154 12.42 -10.38 15.06
N ILE A 155 11.54 -9.65 15.71
CA ILE A 155 11.58 -9.49 17.16
C ILE A 155 11.18 -10.86 17.71
N ALA A 156 12.16 -11.64 18.10
CA ALA A 156 11.98 -12.95 18.71
C ALA A 156 11.16 -12.80 20.00
N THR A 157 9.85 -12.95 19.88
CA THR A 157 8.98 -13.09 21.03
C THR A 157 9.03 -14.54 21.53
N ARG A 158 9.83 -14.74 22.58
CA ARG A 158 9.93 -15.95 23.41
C ARG A 158 10.27 -17.26 22.67
N SER A 159 11.55 -17.51 22.59
CA SER A 159 12.17 -18.83 22.36
C SER A 159 11.58 -19.89 23.31
N GLY A 160 11.10 -21.01 22.79
CA GLY A 160 10.91 -22.21 23.56
C GLY A 160 9.73 -23.13 23.22
N SER A 161 8.69 -22.71 22.51
CA SER A 161 7.61 -23.63 22.15
C SER A 161 7.93 -24.34 20.82
N VAL A 162 7.89 -25.65 20.84
CA VAL A 162 7.91 -26.50 19.64
C VAL A 162 6.48 -26.61 19.14
N ILE A 163 6.27 -26.34 17.86
CA ILE A 163 4.97 -26.47 17.20
C ILE A 163 5.14 -27.14 15.82
N PRO A 164 4.10 -27.83 15.31
CA PRO A 164 4.19 -28.43 14.00
C PRO A 164 4.23 -27.36 12.89
N VAL A 165 5.06 -27.60 11.88
CA VAL A 165 5.16 -26.77 10.67
C VAL A 165 3.82 -26.83 9.92
N PRO A 166 3.22 -25.67 9.55
CA PRO A 166 1.97 -25.65 8.80
C PRO A 166 2.16 -26.22 7.39
N ASP A 167 1.11 -26.83 6.84
CA ASP A 167 1.08 -27.24 5.45
C ASP A 167 0.74 -26.02 4.58
N VAL A 168 1.67 -25.64 3.73
CA VAL A 168 1.51 -24.48 2.82
C VAL A 168 1.60 -24.89 1.35
N LYS A 169 1.75 -26.18 1.06
CA LYS A 169 1.82 -26.68 -0.30
C LYS A 169 0.52 -26.41 -1.06
N GLY A 170 0.63 -25.86 -2.26
CA GLY A 170 -0.51 -25.44 -3.09
C GLY A 170 -1.08 -24.06 -2.75
N MET A 171 -0.66 -23.43 -1.65
CA MET A 171 -1.07 -22.06 -1.32
C MET A 171 -0.38 -21.05 -2.25
N GLY A 172 -1.03 -19.91 -2.46
CA GLY A 172 -0.35 -18.74 -3.02
C GLY A 172 0.79 -18.28 -2.10
N LEU A 173 1.90 -17.79 -2.66
CA LEU A 173 3.07 -17.40 -1.86
C LEU A 173 2.71 -16.48 -0.68
N LYS A 174 1.80 -15.54 -0.88
CA LYS A 174 1.35 -14.60 0.16
C LYS A 174 0.61 -15.31 1.32
N GLU A 175 -0.24 -16.27 0.98
CA GLU A 175 -0.97 -17.06 1.98
C GLU A 175 -0.03 -17.98 2.76
N ALA A 176 0.95 -18.56 2.07
CA ALA A 176 1.99 -19.38 2.68
C ALA A 176 2.87 -18.58 3.65
N LEU A 177 3.33 -17.38 3.24
CA LEU A 177 4.06 -16.45 4.10
C LEU A 177 3.27 -16.14 5.38
N TYR A 178 2.00 -15.76 5.22
CA TYR A 178 1.11 -15.44 6.34
C TYR A 178 0.93 -16.64 7.28
N ALA A 179 0.71 -17.84 6.72
CA ALA A 179 0.55 -19.05 7.52
C ALA A 179 1.80 -19.43 8.32
N ILE A 180 2.98 -19.30 7.71
CA ILE A 180 4.28 -19.61 8.34
C ILE A 180 4.60 -18.59 9.44
N GLU A 181 4.49 -17.30 9.14
CA GLU A 181 4.86 -16.23 10.06
C GLU A 181 3.91 -16.12 11.26
N ASN A 182 2.61 -16.33 11.07
CA ASN A 182 1.64 -16.37 12.17
C ASN A 182 1.85 -17.53 13.15
N ASN A 183 2.44 -18.62 12.67
CA ASN A 183 2.87 -19.72 13.54
C ASN A 183 4.21 -19.44 14.23
N GLY A 184 4.82 -18.28 13.98
CA GLY A 184 6.05 -17.83 14.62
C GLY A 184 7.32 -18.39 14.01
N TYR A 185 7.28 -18.84 12.77
CA TYR A 185 8.43 -19.23 11.95
C TYR A 185 8.92 -18.06 11.09
N VAL A 186 10.12 -18.20 10.55
CA VAL A 186 10.66 -17.30 9.52
C VAL A 186 10.45 -17.96 8.17
N CYS A 187 9.85 -17.26 7.19
CA CYS A 187 9.69 -17.79 5.85
C CYS A 187 10.85 -17.34 4.94
N GLN A 188 11.47 -18.29 4.26
CA GLN A 188 12.36 -18.04 3.13
C GLN A 188 11.75 -18.66 1.89
N TYR A 189 11.70 -17.93 0.79
CA TYR A 189 11.05 -18.41 -0.43
C TYR A 189 11.95 -18.26 -1.66
N GLU A 190 11.74 -19.14 -2.64
CA GLU A 190 12.32 -19.07 -3.98
C GLU A 190 11.20 -19.14 -5.00
N GLY A 191 11.19 -18.22 -5.97
CA GLY A 191 10.18 -18.17 -7.01
C GLY A 191 8.94 -17.30 -6.66
N ILE A 192 7.92 -17.41 -7.51
CA ILE A 192 6.66 -16.66 -7.43
C ILE A 192 5.49 -17.58 -7.78
N GLY A 193 4.29 -17.26 -7.29
CA GLY A 193 3.08 -18.01 -7.63
C GLY A 193 2.59 -18.89 -6.49
N HIS A 194 2.48 -20.21 -6.72
CA HIS A 194 2.00 -21.17 -5.73
C HIS A 194 3.15 -22.02 -5.22
N VAL A 195 3.12 -22.33 -3.94
CA VAL A 195 4.10 -23.19 -3.28
C VAL A 195 4.00 -24.63 -3.82
N VAL A 196 5.08 -25.11 -4.42
CA VAL A 196 5.19 -26.49 -4.93
C VAL A 196 5.88 -27.42 -3.94
N GLY A 197 6.65 -26.85 -2.99
CA GLY A 197 7.33 -27.59 -1.94
C GLY A 197 7.68 -26.72 -0.75
N GLN A 198 7.91 -27.37 0.40
CA GLN A 198 8.38 -26.72 1.62
C GLN A 198 9.39 -27.59 2.38
N VAL A 199 10.29 -26.94 3.08
CA VAL A 199 11.29 -27.59 3.94
C VAL A 199 11.42 -26.78 5.23
N PRO A 200 11.23 -27.37 6.42
CA PRO A 200 10.81 -28.75 6.69
C PRO A 200 9.41 -29.10 6.16
N GLU A 201 9.13 -30.38 6.04
CA GLU A 201 7.80 -30.87 5.64
C GLU A 201 6.72 -30.48 6.67
N ALA A 202 5.47 -30.38 6.19
CA ALA A 202 4.31 -30.12 7.04
C ALA A 202 4.21 -31.14 8.18
N GLY A 203 3.86 -30.68 9.37
CA GLY A 203 3.75 -31.49 10.57
C GLY A 203 5.09 -31.79 11.28
N THR A 204 6.24 -31.41 10.71
CA THR A 204 7.52 -31.52 11.41
C THR A 204 7.52 -30.63 12.64
N GLU A 205 7.94 -31.15 13.79
CA GLU A 205 8.07 -30.34 15.01
C GLU A 205 9.34 -29.47 14.95
N CYS A 206 9.13 -28.17 14.87
CA CYS A 206 10.20 -27.17 14.83
C CYS A 206 10.02 -26.12 15.94
N ARG A 207 11.10 -25.47 16.33
CA ARG A 207 11.04 -24.38 17.32
C ARG A 207 10.58 -23.09 16.66
N LYS A 208 9.81 -22.30 17.37
CA LYS A 208 9.50 -20.94 16.92
C LYS A 208 10.77 -20.14 16.65
N GLY A 209 10.79 -19.44 15.52
CA GLY A 209 11.95 -18.71 15.00
C GLY A 209 12.79 -19.50 14.00
N GLU A 210 12.58 -20.80 13.83
CA GLU A 210 13.24 -21.55 12.77
C GLU A 210 12.74 -21.15 11.39
N THR A 211 13.57 -21.35 10.38
CA THR A 211 13.28 -20.96 9.00
C THR A 211 12.60 -22.09 8.25
N ILE A 212 11.45 -21.78 7.64
CA ILE A 212 10.75 -22.64 6.71
C ILE A 212 11.01 -22.12 5.30
N LYS A 213 11.62 -22.96 4.46
CA LYS A 213 11.86 -22.65 3.05
C LYS A 213 10.70 -23.14 2.21
N VAL A 214 10.15 -22.27 1.32
CA VAL A 214 9.11 -22.61 0.35
C VAL A 214 9.63 -22.37 -1.08
N ILE A 215 9.16 -23.22 -1.98
CA ILE A 215 9.62 -23.26 -3.38
C ILE A 215 8.39 -23.19 -4.27
#